data_4e1a9a5a13324818a591a660ce8e92fb
#
_entry.id   4e1a9a5a13324818a591a660ce8e92fb
#
_cell.length_a   1.000
_cell.length_b   1.000
_cell.length_c   1.000
_cell.angle_alpha   90.00
_cell.angle_beta   90.00
_cell.angle_gamma   90.00
#
_symmetry.space_group_name_H-M   'P 1'
#
loop_
_entity.id
_entity.type
_entity.pdbx_description
1 polymer ?
#
loop_
_entity_poly.entity_id
_entity_poly.type
_entity_poly.pdbx_seq_one_letter_code
_entity_poly.pdbx_strand_id
1 'polypeptide(L)'
;YGDHRDLHLSIRRQRQMCIRDSFYKLVEQADVVVENYRPDVKNRLGADYESLSKVNKRIILVSISGFGQDGPYGKRAGFDQIAQGMGGLMSITGAPGGGPMRVGIPVADLCAGMFAAQGAMLALLEREESGEGQWVRTSLLEAQIQMLDFQAARYLKDQEIPGQAGNDHPTSIPTGVFPTSDGHINIAVAGGEIYERFCKTVGLEHLISDERFSTADARSDNRVEMNALISELTMTKTSQHWIDVLNEAGCPCGPINSMDQVFADPQVKHLEMAVSVDHPRMGSFEVVNQAIKMSRTPSSVRTATPEQGEHTDDILSELGYEQTTIDGFHQNGVV
;
A
#
# COMPACT_ATOMS: atom_id res chain seq x y z
N TYR A 1 35.46 -40.58 -1.37
CA TYR A 1 34.31 -39.83 -0.82
C TYR A 1 34.58 -38.33 -0.62
N GLY A 2 35.85 -37.86 -0.72
CA GLY A 2 36.22 -36.43 -0.64
C GLY A 2 35.94 -35.63 -1.95
N ASP A 3 36.25 -36.23 -3.08
CA ASP A 3 36.25 -35.56 -4.38
C ASP A 3 34.87 -35.00 -4.86
N HIS A 4 33.78 -35.70 -4.59
CA HIS A 4 32.44 -35.23 -4.99
C HIS A 4 31.94 -34.02 -4.19
N ARG A 5 32.34 -33.91 -2.92
CA ARG A 5 31.94 -32.81 -2.06
C ARG A 5 32.65 -31.50 -2.42
N ASP A 6 33.91 -31.60 -2.79
CA ASP A 6 34.74 -30.48 -3.23
C ASP A 6 34.33 -29.99 -4.63
N LEU A 7 33.94 -30.90 -5.51
CA LEU A 7 33.42 -30.58 -6.83
C LEU A 7 32.07 -29.81 -6.72
N HIS A 8 31.14 -30.29 -5.90
CA HIS A 8 29.88 -29.60 -5.66
C HIS A 8 30.04 -28.22 -5.01
N LEU A 9 31.01 -28.04 -4.12
CA LEU A 9 31.34 -26.75 -3.52
C LEU A 9 31.98 -25.80 -4.54
N SER A 10 32.82 -26.29 -5.44
CA SER A 10 33.45 -25.53 -6.50
C SER A 10 32.42 -25.04 -7.53
N ILE A 11 31.52 -25.91 -7.97
CA ILE A 11 30.42 -25.57 -8.91
C ILE A 11 29.49 -24.52 -8.30
N ARG A 12 29.11 -24.66 -7.03
CA ARG A 12 28.30 -23.66 -6.33
C ARG A 12 29.00 -22.29 -6.23
N ARG A 13 30.29 -22.25 -5.96
CA ARG A 13 31.08 -21.01 -5.91
C ARG A 13 31.16 -20.36 -7.29
N GLN A 14 31.41 -21.14 -8.31
CA GLN A 14 31.48 -20.63 -9.69
C GLN A 14 30.13 -20.07 -10.15
N ARG A 15 29.02 -20.76 -9.88
CA ARG A 15 27.67 -20.27 -10.13
C ARG A 15 27.39 -18.94 -9.41
N GLN A 16 27.71 -18.84 -8.14
CA GLN A 16 27.53 -17.61 -7.36
C GLN A 16 28.39 -16.45 -7.90
N MET A 17 29.59 -16.73 -8.38
CA MET A 17 30.45 -15.72 -9.04
C MET A 17 29.80 -15.20 -10.32
N CYS A 18 29.36 -16.08 -11.23
CA CYS A 18 28.72 -15.69 -12.47
C CYS A 18 27.45 -14.85 -12.25
N ILE A 19 26.60 -15.25 -11.28
CA ILE A 19 25.41 -14.49 -10.91
C ILE A 19 25.79 -13.09 -10.40
N ARG A 20 26.78 -13.00 -9.53
CA ARG A 20 27.21 -11.71 -8.97
C ARG A 20 27.84 -10.80 -10.01
N ASP A 21 28.63 -11.35 -10.93
CA ASP A 21 29.29 -10.57 -11.99
C ASP A 21 28.25 -9.99 -12.96
N SER A 22 27.23 -10.78 -13.34
CA SER A 22 26.08 -10.30 -14.14
C SER A 22 25.27 -9.24 -13.40
N PHE A 23 25.02 -9.44 -12.10
CA PHE A 23 24.35 -8.45 -11.25
C PHE A 23 25.13 -7.13 -11.18
N TYR A 24 26.44 -7.16 -11.03
CA TYR A 24 27.26 -5.93 -10.98
C TYR A 24 27.31 -5.21 -12.33
N LYS A 25 27.27 -5.92 -13.45
CA LYS A 25 27.11 -5.28 -14.78
C LYS A 25 25.76 -4.54 -14.89
N LEU A 26 24.67 -5.08 -14.32
CA LEU A 26 23.41 -4.35 -14.21
C LEU A 26 23.52 -3.12 -13.31
N VAL A 27 24.21 -3.23 -12.18
CA VAL A 27 24.44 -2.10 -11.24
C VAL A 27 25.22 -0.96 -11.88
N GLU A 28 26.19 -1.26 -12.77
CA GLU A 28 26.94 -0.23 -13.50
C GLU A 28 26.04 0.72 -14.30
N GLN A 29 24.91 0.22 -14.79
CA GLN A 29 23.98 0.94 -15.66
C GLN A 29 22.70 1.38 -14.93
N ALA A 30 22.43 0.83 -13.76
CA ALA A 30 21.21 1.10 -13.01
C ALA A 30 21.28 2.45 -12.28
N ASP A 31 20.14 3.11 -12.18
CA ASP A 31 19.95 4.26 -11.30
C ASP A 31 19.56 3.84 -9.89
N VAL A 32 18.72 2.81 -9.77
CA VAL A 32 18.13 2.35 -8.51
C VAL A 32 18.17 0.83 -8.44
N VAL A 33 18.61 0.32 -7.30
CA VAL A 33 18.45 -1.09 -6.90
C VAL A 33 17.44 -1.15 -5.76
N VAL A 34 16.42 -2.00 -5.91
CA VAL A 34 15.41 -2.22 -4.86
C VAL A 34 15.56 -3.65 -4.34
N GLU A 35 15.60 -3.82 -3.02
CA GLU A 35 15.62 -5.13 -2.38
C GLU A 35 14.67 -5.18 -1.18
N ASN A 36 14.10 -6.36 -0.92
CA ASN A 36 13.29 -6.62 0.26
C ASN A 36 13.72 -7.89 1.00
N TYR A 37 15.01 -8.15 1.02
CA TYR A 37 15.60 -9.24 1.78
C TYR A 37 15.63 -8.94 3.28
N ARG A 38 15.85 -9.98 4.08
CA ARG A 38 16.31 -9.77 5.45
C ARG A 38 17.68 -9.09 5.44
N PRO A 39 17.97 -8.20 6.38
CA PRO A 39 19.17 -7.34 6.34
C PRO A 39 20.50 -8.09 6.17
N ASP A 40 20.63 -9.32 6.70
CA ASP A 40 21.83 -10.15 6.58
C ASP A 40 22.05 -10.74 5.18
N VAL A 41 20.97 -10.92 4.42
CA VAL A 41 21.01 -11.60 3.10
C VAL A 41 21.73 -10.74 2.07
N LYS A 42 21.37 -9.45 1.95
CA LYS A 42 22.00 -8.56 0.96
C LYS A 42 23.51 -8.44 1.15
N ASN A 43 23.98 -8.36 2.42
CA ASN A 43 25.41 -8.30 2.72
C ASN A 43 26.14 -9.57 2.23
N ARG A 44 25.53 -10.72 2.44
CA ARG A 44 26.10 -12.00 1.97
C ARG A 44 26.11 -12.11 0.45
N LEU A 45 25.16 -11.47 -0.24
CA LEU A 45 25.07 -11.47 -1.70
C LEU A 45 25.97 -10.39 -2.34
N GLY A 46 26.49 -9.43 -1.56
CA GLY A 46 27.21 -8.26 -2.09
C GLY A 46 26.26 -7.24 -2.72
N ALA A 47 24.99 -7.23 -2.30
CA ALA A 47 23.97 -6.29 -2.75
C ALA A 47 23.68 -5.19 -1.70
N ASP A 48 24.61 -4.99 -0.77
CA ASP A 48 24.58 -3.89 0.19
C ASP A 48 25.11 -2.59 -0.43
N TYR A 49 24.75 -1.46 0.16
CA TYR A 49 25.10 -0.15 -0.39
C TYR A 49 26.62 0.07 -0.51
N GLU A 50 27.40 -0.40 0.47
CA GLU A 50 28.86 -0.25 0.44
C GLU A 50 29.47 -1.02 -0.74
N SER A 51 28.95 -2.19 -1.06
CA SER A 51 29.38 -3.00 -2.22
C SER A 51 28.96 -2.36 -3.54
N LEU A 52 27.70 -1.91 -3.63
CA LEU A 52 27.15 -1.34 -4.86
C LEU A 52 27.75 0.03 -5.20
N SER A 53 27.98 0.88 -4.21
CA SER A 53 28.59 2.22 -4.41
C SER A 53 30.05 2.18 -4.88
N LYS A 54 30.76 1.07 -4.67
CA LYS A 54 32.10 0.84 -5.26
C LYS A 54 32.03 0.59 -6.77
N VAL A 55 30.92 0.01 -7.25
CA VAL A 55 30.67 -0.27 -8.67
C VAL A 55 30.10 0.97 -9.35
N ASN A 56 29.11 1.60 -8.73
CA ASN A 56 28.47 2.79 -9.26
C ASN A 56 28.22 3.80 -8.14
N LYS A 57 28.99 4.90 -8.12
CA LYS A 57 28.85 5.95 -7.09
C LYS A 57 27.51 6.68 -7.12
N ARG A 58 26.79 6.60 -8.23
CA ARG A 58 25.48 7.23 -8.40
C ARG A 58 24.32 6.30 -8.03
N ILE A 59 24.61 5.05 -7.64
CA ILE A 59 23.57 4.07 -7.35
C ILE A 59 22.74 4.46 -6.12
N ILE A 60 21.45 4.34 -6.23
CA ILE A 60 20.52 4.45 -5.11
C ILE A 60 20.10 3.05 -4.72
N LEU A 61 20.40 2.64 -3.49
CA LEU A 61 19.89 1.39 -2.94
C LEU A 61 18.64 1.68 -2.11
N VAL A 62 17.52 1.02 -2.44
CA VAL A 62 16.28 1.08 -1.67
C VAL A 62 16.05 -0.24 -0.97
N SER A 63 16.09 -0.23 0.35
CA SER A 63 15.91 -1.43 1.19
C SER A 63 14.59 -1.39 1.94
N ILE A 64 13.77 -2.43 1.77
CA ILE A 64 12.50 -2.64 2.49
C ILE A 64 12.66 -3.85 3.38
N SER A 65 12.34 -3.74 4.67
CA SER A 65 12.42 -4.85 5.62
C SER A 65 11.20 -4.88 6.55
N GLY A 66 11.04 -5.93 7.35
CA GLY A 66 9.92 -6.02 8.28
C GLY A 66 9.97 -4.97 9.39
N PHE A 67 11.18 -4.74 9.98
CA PHE A 67 11.34 -3.95 11.20
C PHE A 67 12.52 -2.98 11.18
N GLY A 68 13.04 -2.63 10.02
CA GLY A 68 14.24 -1.82 9.87
C GLY A 68 15.49 -2.66 9.57
N GLN A 69 16.57 -1.97 9.25
CA GLN A 69 17.84 -2.60 8.85
C GLN A 69 18.72 -2.96 10.05
N ASP A 70 18.43 -2.39 11.21
CA ASP A 70 19.18 -2.51 12.46
C ASP A 70 18.22 -2.54 13.67
N GLY A 71 18.75 -2.32 14.88
CA GLY A 71 17.96 -2.30 16.10
C GLY A 71 17.56 -3.69 16.63
N PRO A 72 16.73 -3.73 17.70
CA PRO A 72 16.44 -4.99 18.41
C PRO A 72 15.68 -6.02 17.57
N TYR A 73 14.99 -5.60 16.50
CA TYR A 73 14.19 -6.47 15.64
C TYR A 73 14.73 -6.59 14.22
N GLY A 74 15.84 -5.95 13.87
CA GLY A 74 16.38 -5.95 12.50
C GLY A 74 16.65 -7.35 11.92
N LYS A 75 16.88 -8.35 12.75
CA LYS A 75 17.09 -9.75 12.31
C LYS A 75 15.81 -10.60 12.27
N ARG A 76 14.67 -10.06 12.71
CA ARG A 76 13.41 -10.80 12.71
C ARG A 76 12.81 -10.85 11.30
N ALA A 77 12.18 -11.97 10.98
CA ALA A 77 11.30 -12.04 9.81
C ALA A 77 10.04 -11.22 10.08
N GLY A 78 9.64 -10.41 9.11
CA GLY A 78 8.43 -9.58 9.16
C GLY A 78 7.58 -9.84 7.93
N PHE A 79 6.26 -9.87 8.15
CA PHE A 79 5.23 -9.92 7.12
C PHE A 79 4.15 -8.91 7.47
N ASP A 80 3.35 -8.52 6.49
CA ASP A 80 2.27 -7.56 6.61
C ASP A 80 1.45 -7.72 7.89
N GLN A 81 0.90 -8.92 8.12
CA GLN A 81 0.05 -9.19 9.28
C GLN A 81 0.75 -8.91 10.63
N ILE A 82 2.04 -9.24 10.72
CA ILE A 82 2.82 -8.98 11.94
C ILE A 82 3.04 -7.48 12.12
N ALA A 83 3.32 -6.76 11.04
CA ALA A 83 3.47 -5.30 11.06
C ALA A 83 2.16 -4.60 11.39
N GLN A 84 1.01 -5.03 10.88
CA GLN A 84 -0.30 -4.51 11.25
C GLN A 84 -0.58 -4.65 12.76
N GLY A 85 -0.21 -5.78 13.35
CA GLY A 85 -0.36 -6.02 14.79
C GLY A 85 0.60 -5.15 15.61
N MET A 86 1.89 -5.21 15.33
CA MET A 86 2.93 -4.50 16.07
C MET A 86 2.88 -2.97 15.84
N GLY A 87 2.45 -2.53 14.68
CA GLY A 87 2.29 -1.13 14.33
C GLY A 87 0.99 -0.49 14.82
N GLY A 88 0.15 -1.21 15.58
CA GLY A 88 -1.03 -0.66 16.25
C GLY A 88 -2.32 -0.64 15.42
N LEU A 89 -2.27 -0.86 14.09
CA LEU A 89 -3.47 -0.78 13.24
C LEU A 89 -4.56 -1.76 13.68
N MET A 90 -4.19 -2.99 14.04
CA MET A 90 -5.18 -3.99 14.46
C MET A 90 -5.90 -3.63 15.76
N SER A 91 -5.28 -2.81 16.63
CA SER A 91 -5.90 -2.38 17.91
C SER A 91 -7.00 -1.36 17.71
N ILE A 92 -6.99 -0.60 16.60
CA ILE A 92 -7.98 0.44 16.28
C ILE A 92 -8.97 0.01 15.19
N THR A 93 -8.74 -1.15 14.55
CA THR A 93 -9.59 -1.68 13.48
C THR A 93 -10.56 -2.72 14.02
N GLY A 94 -11.83 -2.61 13.63
CA GLY A 94 -12.90 -3.56 13.99
C GLY A 94 -14.01 -2.95 14.87
N ALA A 95 -15.01 -3.76 15.14
CA ALA A 95 -16.13 -3.36 15.99
C ALA A 95 -15.70 -3.20 17.46
N PRO A 96 -16.23 -2.21 18.19
CA PRO A 96 -15.95 -2.03 19.61
C PRO A 96 -16.17 -3.32 20.41
N GLY A 97 -15.13 -3.74 21.15
CA GLY A 97 -15.17 -4.99 21.93
C GLY A 97 -15.03 -6.28 21.12
N GLY A 98 -14.88 -6.22 19.79
CA GLY A 98 -14.71 -7.38 18.92
C GLY A 98 -13.30 -8.00 18.91
N GLY A 99 -12.35 -7.39 19.60
CA GLY A 99 -10.94 -7.77 19.58
C GLY A 99 -10.17 -7.25 18.35
N PRO A 100 -8.84 -7.40 18.31
CA PRO A 100 -8.01 -6.88 17.22
C PRO A 100 -8.40 -7.47 15.86
N MET A 101 -8.48 -6.63 14.83
CA MET A 101 -8.87 -7.04 13.48
C MET A 101 -7.88 -6.52 12.44
N ARG A 102 -7.46 -7.38 11.50
CA ARG A 102 -6.62 -6.95 10.39
C ARG A 102 -7.43 -6.24 9.31
N VAL A 103 -6.78 -5.36 8.56
CA VAL A 103 -7.33 -4.81 7.31
C VAL A 103 -7.31 -5.88 6.21
N GLY A 104 -8.30 -5.88 5.32
CA GLY A 104 -8.52 -6.90 4.30
C GLY A 104 -7.41 -7.04 3.23
N ILE A 105 -6.50 -6.06 3.14
CA ILE A 105 -5.38 -6.02 2.19
C ILE A 105 -4.03 -5.97 2.94
N PRO A 106 -2.90 -6.28 2.30
CA PRO A 106 -1.56 -6.17 2.89
C PRO A 106 -1.11 -4.71 2.97
N VAL A 107 -1.77 -3.92 3.81
CA VAL A 107 -1.62 -2.45 3.85
C VAL A 107 -0.22 -2.02 4.29
N ALA A 108 0.45 -2.75 5.18
CA ALA A 108 1.81 -2.43 5.61
C ALA A 108 2.83 -2.63 4.47
N ASP A 109 2.69 -3.70 3.67
CA ASP A 109 3.50 -3.95 2.49
C ASP A 109 3.28 -2.87 1.43
N LEU A 110 2.01 -2.54 1.13
CA LEU A 110 1.65 -1.52 0.14
C LEU A 110 2.19 -0.14 0.53
N CYS A 111 2.04 0.26 1.79
CA CYS A 111 2.56 1.53 2.29
C CYS A 111 4.09 1.58 2.25
N ALA A 112 4.76 0.49 2.65
CA ALA A 112 6.22 0.41 2.59
C ALA A 112 6.73 0.54 1.14
N GLY A 113 6.05 -0.09 0.18
CA GLY A 113 6.33 0.06 -1.25
C GLY A 113 6.17 1.50 -1.74
N MET A 114 5.08 2.18 -1.35
CA MET A 114 4.85 3.59 -1.70
C MET A 114 5.91 4.51 -1.09
N PHE A 115 6.27 4.37 0.19
CA PHE A 115 7.33 5.17 0.81
C PHE A 115 8.70 4.86 0.22
N ALA A 116 8.97 3.61 -0.13
CA ALA A 116 10.20 3.24 -0.84
C ALA A 116 10.31 3.94 -2.20
N ALA A 117 9.24 3.97 -2.98
CA ALA A 117 9.18 4.69 -4.25
C ALA A 117 9.36 6.20 -4.08
N GLN A 118 8.72 6.80 -3.07
CA GLN A 118 8.94 8.23 -2.73
C GLN A 118 10.39 8.49 -2.35
N GLY A 119 10.97 7.65 -1.50
CA GLY A 119 12.38 7.76 -1.10
C GLY A 119 13.33 7.64 -2.29
N ALA A 120 13.06 6.73 -3.23
CA ALA A 120 13.83 6.61 -4.47
C ALA A 120 13.76 7.90 -5.31
N MET A 121 12.57 8.48 -5.48
CA MET A 121 12.38 9.72 -6.23
C MET A 121 13.09 10.91 -5.57
N LEU A 122 13.02 11.03 -4.25
CA LEU A 122 13.75 12.06 -3.49
C LEU A 122 15.25 11.90 -3.63
N ALA A 123 15.78 10.67 -3.56
CA ALA A 123 17.18 10.39 -3.75
C ALA A 123 17.65 10.66 -5.19
N LEU A 124 16.79 10.40 -6.19
CA LEU A 124 17.08 10.76 -7.60
C LEU A 124 17.18 12.27 -7.78
N LEU A 125 16.26 13.05 -7.18
CA LEU A 125 16.30 14.51 -7.24
C LEU A 125 17.54 15.08 -6.54
N GLU A 126 17.89 14.61 -5.36
CA GLU A 126 19.07 15.03 -4.62
C GLU A 126 20.35 14.70 -5.39
N ARG A 127 20.41 13.54 -6.03
CA ARG A 127 21.54 13.10 -6.84
C ARG A 127 21.86 14.04 -8.02
N GLU A 128 20.89 14.76 -8.56
CA GLU A 128 21.13 15.75 -9.62
C GLU A 128 21.94 16.95 -9.11
N GLU A 129 21.93 17.23 -7.81
CA GLU A 129 22.72 18.28 -7.19
C GLU A 129 24.08 17.73 -6.69
N SER A 130 24.09 16.63 -5.95
CA SER A 130 25.30 16.05 -5.35
C SER A 130 26.16 15.25 -6.31
N GLY A 131 25.53 14.63 -7.32
CA GLY A 131 26.19 13.65 -8.21
C GLY A 131 26.37 12.27 -7.58
N GLU A 132 25.96 12.07 -6.33
CA GLU A 132 26.15 10.83 -5.55
C GLU A 132 24.83 10.12 -5.27
N GLY A 133 24.87 8.78 -5.28
CA GLY A 133 23.76 7.96 -4.83
C GLY A 133 23.73 7.83 -3.31
N GLN A 134 22.65 7.23 -2.79
CA GLN A 134 22.49 7.03 -1.34
C GLN A 134 21.70 5.77 -1.01
N TRP A 135 21.73 5.39 0.25
CA TRP A 135 20.93 4.28 0.77
C TRP A 135 19.62 4.77 1.38
N VAL A 136 18.52 4.46 0.73
CA VAL A 136 17.15 4.70 1.19
C VAL A 136 16.65 3.46 1.94
N ARG A 137 16.08 3.65 3.13
CA ARG A 137 15.60 2.55 3.97
C ARG A 137 14.18 2.83 4.43
N THR A 138 13.36 1.82 4.41
CA THR A 138 12.05 1.80 5.06
C THR A 138 11.74 0.39 5.59
N SER A 139 10.72 0.29 6.40
CA SER A 139 10.21 -0.99 6.90
C SER A 139 8.69 -1.00 6.94
N LEU A 140 8.12 -2.20 6.97
CA LEU A 140 6.69 -2.39 7.12
C LEU A 140 6.19 -1.73 8.42
N LEU A 141 6.97 -1.85 9.50
CA LEU A 141 6.61 -1.27 10.79
C LEU A 141 6.61 0.26 10.76
N GLU A 142 7.66 0.88 10.19
CA GLU A 142 7.74 2.35 10.05
C GLU A 142 6.61 2.88 9.19
N ALA A 143 6.39 2.26 8.02
CA ALA A 143 5.31 2.61 7.10
C ALA A 143 3.93 2.48 7.76
N GLN A 144 3.70 1.39 8.49
CA GLN A 144 2.45 1.17 9.20
C GLN A 144 2.21 2.23 10.29
N ILE A 145 3.22 2.59 11.07
CA ILE A 145 3.10 3.62 12.12
C ILE A 145 2.82 4.99 11.49
N GLN A 146 3.49 5.33 10.39
CA GLN A 146 3.24 6.58 9.65
C GLN A 146 1.78 6.69 9.18
N MET A 147 1.15 5.57 8.83
CA MET A 147 -0.24 5.52 8.36
C MET A 147 -1.28 5.57 9.50
N LEU A 148 -0.88 5.56 10.75
CA LEU A 148 -1.83 5.75 11.87
C LEU A 148 -2.37 7.18 11.98
N ASP A 149 -1.71 8.14 11.35
CA ASP A 149 -2.13 9.52 11.21
C ASP A 149 -2.57 10.15 12.55
N PHE A 150 -3.77 10.70 12.62
CA PHE A 150 -4.30 11.37 13.82
C PHE A 150 -4.43 10.44 15.03
N GLN A 151 -4.57 9.14 14.87
CA GLN A 151 -4.63 8.19 16.00
C GLN A 151 -3.29 8.13 16.74
N ALA A 152 -2.17 8.12 15.98
CA ALA A 152 -0.84 8.25 16.59
C ALA A 152 -0.64 9.62 17.26
N ALA A 153 -1.11 10.70 16.61
CA ALA A 153 -1.02 12.06 17.13
C ALA A 153 -1.78 12.22 18.47
N ARG A 154 -2.98 11.65 18.60
CA ARG A 154 -3.75 11.64 19.87
C ARG A 154 -2.96 11.00 21.01
N TYR A 155 -2.36 9.83 20.75
CA TYR A 155 -1.56 9.16 21.76
C TYR A 155 -0.27 9.94 22.10
N LEU A 156 0.46 10.41 21.10
CA LEU A 156 1.73 11.10 21.32
C LEU A 156 1.56 12.45 22.04
N LYS A 157 0.47 13.16 21.74
CA LYS A 157 0.19 14.48 22.31
C LYS A 157 -0.55 14.36 23.65
N ASP A 158 -1.63 13.60 23.68
CA ASP A 158 -2.60 13.64 24.77
C ASP A 158 -2.57 12.35 25.63
N GLN A 159 -1.72 11.37 25.29
CA GLN A 159 -1.61 10.04 25.89
C GLN A 159 -2.95 9.26 25.86
N GLU A 160 -3.83 9.64 24.94
CA GLU A 160 -5.09 8.95 24.74
C GLU A 160 -4.87 7.67 23.94
N ILE A 161 -5.26 6.52 24.50
CA ILE A 161 -5.17 5.23 23.80
C ILE A 161 -6.40 5.08 22.91
N PRO A 162 -6.26 5.12 21.56
CA PRO A 162 -7.39 4.99 20.67
C PRO A 162 -8.00 3.59 20.74
N GLY A 163 -9.34 3.52 20.77
CA GLY A 163 -10.08 2.28 20.68
C GLY A 163 -10.64 2.00 19.30
N GLN A 164 -11.25 0.84 19.15
CA GLN A 164 -12.01 0.46 17.95
C GLN A 164 -13.30 1.28 17.85
N ALA A 165 -13.59 1.84 16.68
CA ALA A 165 -14.81 2.61 16.41
C ALA A 165 -15.78 1.91 15.44
N GLY A 166 -15.45 0.72 14.96
CA GLY A 166 -16.26 0.00 13.98
C GLY A 166 -16.30 0.74 12.64
N ASN A 167 -17.51 1.01 12.18
CA ASN A 167 -17.77 1.75 10.95
C ASN A 167 -17.96 3.26 11.19
N ASP A 168 -17.84 3.73 12.43
CA ASP A 168 -17.97 5.13 12.75
C ASP A 168 -16.61 5.82 12.76
N HIS A 169 -16.59 7.10 12.41
CA HIS A 169 -15.38 7.90 12.60
C HIS A 169 -15.15 8.12 14.10
N PRO A 170 -13.92 7.95 14.62
CA PRO A 170 -13.67 8.04 16.05
C PRO A 170 -14.03 9.38 16.69
N THR A 171 -13.94 10.49 15.96
CA THR A 171 -14.10 11.85 16.47
C THR A 171 -15.04 12.74 15.66
N SER A 172 -15.35 12.40 14.40
CA SER A 172 -16.15 13.22 13.47
C SER A 172 -17.54 12.64 13.29
N ILE A 173 -18.53 13.11 14.03
CA ILE A 173 -19.89 12.58 14.07
C ILE A 173 -20.89 13.59 13.49
N PRO A 174 -21.85 13.15 12.63
CA PRO A 174 -22.01 11.81 12.11
C PRO A 174 -21.14 11.55 10.88
N THR A 175 -20.33 10.52 10.96
CA THR A 175 -19.60 9.92 9.83
C THR A 175 -19.53 8.43 10.09
N GLY A 176 -20.16 7.63 9.24
CA GLY A 176 -20.26 6.20 9.48
C GLY A 176 -21.12 5.48 8.45
N VAL A 177 -21.37 4.20 8.71
CA VAL A 177 -22.22 3.32 7.91
C VAL A 177 -23.59 3.24 8.55
N PHE A 178 -24.63 3.56 7.77
CA PHE A 178 -26.02 3.54 8.22
C PHE A 178 -26.83 2.52 7.44
N PRO A 179 -27.73 1.75 8.10
CA PRO A 179 -28.64 0.82 7.44
C PRO A 179 -29.69 1.57 6.64
N THR A 180 -30.17 0.94 5.56
CA THR A 180 -31.28 1.41 4.74
C THR A 180 -32.32 0.30 4.58
N SER A 181 -33.42 0.55 3.90
CA SER A 181 -34.45 -0.48 3.69
C SER A 181 -33.97 -1.68 2.85
N ASP A 182 -32.88 -1.54 2.10
CA ASP A 182 -32.35 -2.54 1.15
C ASP A 182 -30.84 -2.81 1.29
N GLY A 183 -30.16 -2.20 2.28
CA GLY A 183 -28.72 -2.40 2.48
C GLY A 183 -28.09 -1.41 3.44
N HIS A 184 -26.99 -0.80 3.03
CA HIS A 184 -26.22 0.16 3.83
C HIS A 184 -25.65 1.27 2.94
N ILE A 185 -25.47 2.46 3.54
CA ILE A 185 -24.79 3.60 2.92
C ILE A 185 -23.74 4.16 3.85
N ASN A 186 -22.71 4.81 3.27
CA ASN A 186 -21.80 5.69 4.00
C ASN A 186 -22.33 7.12 3.98
N ILE A 187 -22.32 7.80 5.13
CA ILE A 187 -22.61 9.22 5.27
C ILE A 187 -21.44 9.90 5.98
N ALA A 188 -21.01 11.09 5.52
CA ALA A 188 -19.92 11.84 6.13
C ALA A 188 -20.30 13.33 6.22
N VAL A 189 -20.98 13.72 7.29
CA VAL A 189 -21.58 15.07 7.44
C VAL A 189 -21.26 15.74 8.79
N ALA A 190 -20.07 15.49 9.33
CA ALA A 190 -19.68 15.96 10.65
C ALA A 190 -19.34 17.46 10.75
N GLY A 191 -18.99 18.13 9.65
CA GLY A 191 -18.69 19.57 9.62
C GLY A 191 -19.93 20.43 9.90
N GLY A 192 -19.78 21.60 10.52
CA GLY A 192 -20.90 22.44 10.97
C GLY A 192 -21.93 22.74 9.87
N GLU A 193 -21.51 23.36 8.76
CA GLU A 193 -22.40 23.69 7.65
C GLU A 193 -22.97 22.46 6.94
N ILE A 194 -22.17 21.42 6.79
CA ILE A 194 -22.60 20.15 6.15
C ILE A 194 -23.62 19.43 7.05
N TYR A 195 -23.38 19.43 8.36
CA TYR A 195 -24.30 18.88 9.34
C TYR A 195 -25.67 19.59 9.33
N GLU A 196 -25.68 20.92 9.34
CA GLU A 196 -26.93 21.69 9.23
C GLU A 196 -27.67 21.38 7.90
N ARG A 197 -26.92 21.32 6.81
CA ARG A 197 -27.47 21.00 5.49
C ARG A 197 -28.08 19.60 5.49
N PHE A 198 -27.36 18.62 6.04
CA PHE A 198 -27.87 17.27 6.21
C PHE A 198 -29.20 17.28 7.00
N CYS A 199 -29.24 17.88 8.18
CA CYS A 199 -30.43 17.93 9.01
C CYS A 199 -31.63 18.56 8.28
N LYS A 200 -31.41 19.65 7.54
CA LYS A 200 -32.45 20.31 6.74
C LYS A 200 -32.93 19.44 5.58
N THR A 201 -32.03 18.71 4.92
CA THR A 201 -32.35 17.85 3.79
C THR A 201 -33.19 16.63 4.22
N VAL A 202 -32.92 16.09 5.38
CA VAL A 202 -33.56 14.85 5.84
C VAL A 202 -34.71 15.06 6.85
N GLY A 203 -35.06 16.33 7.16
CA GLY A 203 -36.17 16.66 8.07
C GLY A 203 -35.83 16.50 9.54
N LEU A 204 -34.55 16.67 9.91
CA LEU A 204 -34.05 16.60 11.30
C LEU A 204 -33.57 17.97 11.82
N GLU A 205 -34.16 19.07 11.37
CA GLU A 205 -33.72 20.45 11.70
C GLU A 205 -33.69 20.71 13.19
N HIS A 206 -34.55 20.04 13.97
CA HIS A 206 -34.60 20.17 15.43
C HIS A 206 -33.29 19.75 16.12
N LEU A 207 -32.47 18.87 15.49
CA LEU A 207 -31.19 18.45 16.02
C LEU A 207 -30.12 19.53 15.97
N ILE A 208 -30.28 20.54 15.11
CA ILE A 208 -29.30 21.65 14.96
C ILE A 208 -29.20 22.46 16.26
N SER A 209 -30.32 22.67 16.93
CA SER A 209 -30.40 23.46 18.19
C SER A 209 -30.47 22.57 19.44
N ASP A 210 -30.53 21.27 19.32
CA ASP A 210 -30.54 20.35 20.45
C ASP A 210 -29.15 20.34 21.12
N GLU A 211 -29.09 20.62 22.43
CA GLU A 211 -27.86 20.71 23.19
C GLU A 211 -27.00 19.44 23.08
N ARG A 212 -27.61 18.29 22.87
CA ARG A 212 -26.91 17.01 22.69
C ARG A 212 -26.16 16.93 21.37
N PHE A 213 -26.53 17.73 20.35
CA PHE A 213 -26.04 17.58 18.98
C PHE A 213 -25.58 18.90 18.31
N SER A 214 -25.73 20.03 19.00
CA SER A 214 -25.46 21.36 18.44
C SER A 214 -23.96 21.63 18.21
N THR A 215 -23.06 20.95 18.90
CA THR A 215 -21.62 21.09 18.71
C THR A 215 -20.98 19.75 18.29
N ALA A 216 -19.77 19.79 17.71
CA ALA A 216 -19.05 18.58 17.32
C ALA A 216 -18.74 17.68 18.53
N ASP A 217 -18.33 18.27 19.66
CA ASP A 217 -18.04 17.53 20.89
C ASP A 217 -19.32 16.89 21.44
N ALA A 218 -20.41 17.65 21.52
CA ALA A 218 -21.70 17.12 21.97
C ALA A 218 -22.18 15.96 21.10
N ARG A 219 -22.03 16.03 19.78
CA ARG A 219 -22.34 14.90 18.88
C ARG A 219 -21.43 13.69 19.13
N SER A 220 -20.15 13.92 19.40
CA SER A 220 -19.21 12.84 19.71
C SER A 220 -19.58 12.14 21.02
N ASP A 221 -19.96 12.89 22.04
CA ASP A 221 -20.37 12.36 23.35
C ASP A 221 -21.70 11.59 23.26
N ASN A 222 -22.63 12.07 22.43
CA ASN A 222 -23.97 11.47 22.25
C ASN A 222 -24.07 10.65 20.94
N ARG A 223 -22.93 10.12 20.41
CA ARG A 223 -22.89 9.43 19.11
C ARG A 223 -23.85 8.26 18.95
N VAL A 224 -24.04 7.50 20.03
CA VAL A 224 -24.93 6.32 20.00
C VAL A 224 -26.37 6.74 19.70
N GLU A 225 -26.83 7.80 20.37
CA GLU A 225 -28.16 8.34 20.17
C GLU A 225 -28.31 9.01 18.79
N MET A 226 -27.33 9.80 18.37
CA MET A 226 -27.28 10.42 17.06
C MET A 226 -27.36 9.36 15.94
N ASN A 227 -26.51 8.34 16.02
CA ASN A 227 -26.48 7.28 15.02
C ASN A 227 -27.76 6.44 15.00
N ALA A 228 -28.43 6.26 16.14
CA ALA A 228 -29.72 5.60 16.22
C ALA A 228 -30.81 6.42 15.48
N LEU A 229 -30.89 7.72 15.73
CA LEU A 229 -31.86 8.62 15.04
C LEU A 229 -31.66 8.62 13.52
N ILE A 230 -30.40 8.68 13.07
CA ILE A 230 -30.08 8.63 11.65
C ILE A 230 -30.43 7.25 11.08
N SER A 231 -30.15 6.16 11.79
CA SER A 231 -30.45 4.80 11.34
C SER A 231 -31.97 4.58 11.21
N GLU A 232 -32.77 5.05 12.18
CA GLU A 232 -34.25 4.99 12.07
C GLU A 232 -34.75 5.70 10.82
N LEU A 233 -34.20 6.86 10.53
CA LEU A 233 -34.54 7.64 9.33
C LEU A 233 -34.11 6.91 8.04
N THR A 234 -32.87 6.46 7.97
CA THR A 234 -32.32 5.88 6.73
C THR A 234 -32.97 4.54 6.38
N MET A 235 -33.45 3.78 7.37
CA MET A 235 -34.25 2.58 7.16
C MET A 235 -35.59 2.83 6.44
N THR A 236 -36.07 4.07 6.36
CA THR A 236 -37.37 4.38 5.73
C THR A 236 -37.32 4.39 4.20
N LYS A 237 -36.16 4.42 3.59
CA LYS A 237 -35.97 4.50 2.14
C LYS A 237 -34.81 3.59 1.69
N THR A 238 -34.70 3.41 0.36
CA THR A 238 -33.62 2.63 -0.25
C THR A 238 -32.28 3.38 -0.21
N SER A 239 -31.20 2.63 -0.32
CA SER A 239 -29.83 3.17 -0.45
C SER A 239 -29.73 4.21 -1.58
N GLN A 240 -30.25 3.88 -2.75
CA GLN A 240 -30.21 4.77 -3.91
C GLN A 240 -30.95 6.10 -3.67
N HIS A 241 -32.11 6.05 -3.02
CA HIS A 241 -32.85 7.26 -2.66
C HIS A 241 -32.01 8.21 -1.81
N TRP A 242 -31.35 7.69 -0.77
CA TRP A 242 -30.53 8.53 0.12
C TRP A 242 -29.28 9.03 -0.57
N ILE A 243 -28.64 8.22 -1.40
CA ILE A 243 -27.47 8.63 -2.19
C ILE A 243 -27.81 9.82 -3.10
N ASP A 244 -28.93 9.74 -3.82
CA ASP A 244 -29.35 10.80 -4.74
C ASP A 244 -29.71 12.09 -3.99
N VAL A 245 -30.56 12.01 -2.99
CA VAL A 245 -31.03 13.17 -2.23
C VAL A 245 -29.87 13.88 -1.49
N LEU A 246 -28.99 13.11 -0.85
CA LEU A 246 -27.90 13.68 -0.07
C LEU A 246 -26.81 14.28 -0.96
N ASN A 247 -26.44 13.61 -2.06
CA ASN A 247 -25.46 14.18 -2.99
C ASN A 247 -25.99 15.41 -3.73
N GLU A 248 -27.26 15.44 -4.12
CA GLU A 248 -27.88 16.65 -4.71
C GLU A 248 -27.84 17.84 -3.74
N ALA A 249 -28.03 17.59 -2.45
CA ALA A 249 -27.89 18.58 -1.40
C ALA A 249 -26.42 18.92 -1.05
N GLY A 250 -25.43 18.27 -1.65
CA GLY A 250 -24.02 18.44 -1.34
C GLY A 250 -23.59 17.84 0.02
N CYS A 251 -24.28 16.80 0.45
CA CYS A 251 -23.94 15.99 1.63
C CYS A 251 -23.28 14.71 1.16
N PRO A 252 -21.99 14.45 1.47
CA PRO A 252 -21.28 13.26 1.02
C PRO A 252 -21.97 11.97 1.50
N CYS A 253 -22.40 11.19 0.52
CA CYS A 253 -23.05 9.89 0.72
C CYS A 253 -22.66 8.96 -0.42
N GLY A 254 -22.46 7.68 -0.12
CA GLY A 254 -22.10 6.70 -1.14
C GLY A 254 -22.46 5.26 -0.74
N PRO A 255 -22.51 4.35 -1.73
CA PRO A 255 -22.72 2.93 -1.50
C PRO A 255 -21.50 2.26 -0.88
N ILE A 256 -21.69 1.03 -0.39
CA ILE A 256 -20.62 0.12 0.00
C ILE A 256 -20.59 -1.00 -1.02
N ASN A 257 -19.69 -0.87 -2.00
CA ASN A 257 -19.62 -1.76 -3.15
C ASN A 257 -18.84 -3.04 -2.86
N SER A 258 -19.32 -4.16 -3.39
CA SER A 258 -18.53 -5.38 -3.61
C SER A 258 -17.60 -5.19 -4.82
N MET A 259 -16.62 -6.11 -5.03
CA MET A 259 -15.63 -5.96 -6.10
C MET A 259 -16.24 -5.92 -7.50
N ASP A 260 -17.26 -6.71 -7.76
CA ASP A 260 -18.03 -6.69 -9.01
C ASP A 260 -18.74 -5.34 -9.24
N GLN A 261 -19.31 -4.76 -8.18
CA GLN A 261 -19.94 -3.45 -8.21
C GLN A 261 -18.92 -2.33 -8.39
N VAL A 262 -17.73 -2.42 -7.77
CA VAL A 262 -16.64 -1.46 -7.98
C VAL A 262 -16.27 -1.37 -9.47
N PHE A 263 -16.02 -2.49 -10.15
CA PHE A 263 -15.64 -2.47 -11.56
C PHE A 263 -16.83 -2.27 -12.52
N ALA A 264 -18.07 -2.37 -12.04
CA ALA A 264 -19.26 -1.98 -12.78
C ALA A 264 -19.59 -0.48 -12.68
N ASP A 265 -19.03 0.22 -11.68
CA ASP A 265 -19.30 1.64 -11.40
C ASP A 265 -18.92 2.57 -12.57
N PRO A 266 -19.78 3.52 -12.96
CA PRO A 266 -19.51 4.43 -14.08
C PRO A 266 -18.24 5.27 -13.88
N GLN A 267 -17.96 5.74 -12.66
CA GLN A 267 -16.78 6.56 -12.37
C GLN A 267 -15.50 5.71 -12.43
N VAL A 268 -15.54 4.48 -11.92
CA VAL A 268 -14.41 3.54 -11.98
C VAL A 268 -14.08 3.17 -13.43
N LYS A 269 -15.10 2.97 -14.27
CA LYS A 269 -14.94 2.77 -15.72
C LYS A 269 -14.37 4.01 -16.42
N HIS A 270 -14.88 5.22 -16.10
CA HIS A 270 -14.36 6.47 -16.64
C HIS A 270 -12.88 6.69 -16.25
N LEU A 271 -12.50 6.30 -15.06
CA LEU A 271 -11.11 6.34 -14.59
C LEU A 271 -10.22 5.26 -15.21
N GLU A 272 -10.80 4.34 -15.97
CA GLU A 272 -10.10 3.22 -16.61
C GLU A 272 -9.28 2.39 -15.61
N MET A 273 -9.89 2.06 -14.46
CA MET A 273 -9.18 1.34 -13.39
C MET A 273 -8.97 -0.15 -13.67
N ALA A 274 -9.57 -0.69 -14.73
CA ALA A 274 -9.27 -2.00 -15.28
C ALA A 274 -8.81 -1.85 -16.73
N VAL A 275 -7.69 -2.51 -17.08
CA VAL A 275 -7.13 -2.52 -18.45
C VAL A 275 -6.84 -3.93 -18.88
N SER A 276 -7.14 -4.22 -20.15
CA SER A 276 -6.87 -5.54 -20.74
C SER A 276 -5.40 -5.70 -21.09
N VAL A 277 -4.85 -6.88 -20.82
CA VAL A 277 -3.51 -7.31 -21.21
C VAL A 277 -3.58 -8.67 -21.89
N ASP A 278 -2.70 -8.89 -22.86
CA ASP A 278 -2.58 -10.16 -23.54
C ASP A 278 -1.39 -10.95 -22.98
N HIS A 279 -1.64 -12.16 -22.52
CA HIS A 279 -0.61 -13.07 -22.02
C HIS A 279 -0.50 -14.27 -22.94
N PRO A 280 0.73 -14.66 -23.38
CA PRO A 280 0.90 -15.71 -24.38
C PRO A 280 0.24 -17.05 -24.03
N ARG A 281 0.22 -17.41 -22.73
CA ARG A 281 -0.33 -18.67 -22.26
C ARG A 281 -1.76 -18.55 -21.72
N MET A 282 -2.12 -17.43 -21.06
CA MET A 282 -3.41 -17.27 -20.37
C MET A 282 -4.47 -16.57 -21.23
N GLY A 283 -4.09 -16.02 -22.39
CA GLY A 283 -4.97 -15.19 -23.20
C GLY A 283 -5.17 -13.79 -22.63
N SER A 284 -6.21 -13.10 -23.06
CA SER A 284 -6.53 -11.75 -22.62
C SER A 284 -7.25 -11.75 -21.28
N PHE A 285 -6.81 -10.89 -20.34
CA PHE A 285 -7.45 -10.67 -19.04
C PHE A 285 -7.25 -9.23 -18.58
N GLU A 286 -8.03 -8.80 -17.58
CA GLU A 286 -7.94 -7.45 -17.04
C GLU A 286 -7.04 -7.40 -15.80
N VAL A 287 -6.28 -6.30 -15.69
CA VAL A 287 -5.47 -5.95 -14.52
C VAL A 287 -5.83 -4.56 -14.00
N VAL A 288 -5.56 -4.30 -12.74
CA VAL A 288 -5.77 -2.96 -12.15
C VAL A 288 -4.78 -1.97 -12.77
N ASN A 289 -5.30 -0.85 -13.25
CA ASN A 289 -4.52 0.21 -13.86
C ASN A 289 -3.82 1.09 -12.82
N GLN A 290 -2.88 1.92 -13.29
CA GLN A 290 -2.17 2.91 -12.48
C GLN A 290 -3.11 4.00 -11.95
N ALA A 291 -2.94 4.33 -10.66
CA ALA A 291 -3.70 5.41 -10.03
C ALA A 291 -3.15 6.81 -10.36
N ILE A 292 -1.88 6.91 -10.79
CA ILE A 292 -1.20 8.18 -11.09
C ILE A 292 -1.40 8.51 -12.57
N LYS A 293 -2.01 9.65 -12.85
CA LYS A 293 -2.23 10.17 -14.20
C LYS A 293 -1.40 11.44 -14.41
N MET A 294 -0.43 11.37 -15.33
CA MET A 294 0.43 12.50 -15.68
C MET A 294 0.01 13.06 -17.06
N SER A 295 -0.24 14.36 -17.16
CA SER A 295 -0.79 14.99 -18.36
C SER A 295 0.13 14.93 -19.59
N ARG A 296 1.43 14.93 -19.40
CA ARG A 296 2.44 14.96 -20.48
C ARG A 296 3.11 13.61 -20.71
N THR A 297 3.26 12.80 -19.66
CA THR A 297 3.91 11.49 -19.68
C THR A 297 3.00 10.46 -19.02
N PRO A 298 1.84 10.14 -19.64
CA PRO A 298 0.88 9.21 -19.04
C PRO A 298 1.51 7.82 -18.89
N SER A 299 1.22 7.20 -17.76
CA SER A 299 1.57 5.79 -17.54
C SER A 299 0.63 4.89 -18.34
N SER A 300 1.13 3.73 -18.78
CA SER A 300 0.33 2.69 -19.42
C SER A 300 0.83 1.32 -19.02
N VAL A 301 -0.08 0.37 -18.90
CA VAL A 301 0.27 -1.05 -18.80
C VAL A 301 0.64 -1.52 -20.21
N ARG A 302 1.88 -1.97 -20.42
CA ARG A 302 2.41 -2.33 -21.73
C ARG A 302 2.38 -3.81 -22.00
N THR A 303 2.63 -4.62 -20.97
CA THR A 303 2.75 -6.07 -21.07
C THR A 303 2.04 -6.74 -19.90
N ALA A 304 1.60 -7.96 -20.08
CA ALA A 304 1.16 -8.82 -18.99
C ALA A 304 2.32 -9.17 -18.04
N THR A 305 2.01 -9.78 -16.90
CA THR A 305 3.02 -10.34 -16.00
C THR A 305 3.83 -11.41 -16.74
N PRO A 306 5.17 -11.32 -16.79
CA PRO A 306 5.99 -12.32 -17.48
C PRO A 306 6.03 -13.66 -16.75
N GLU A 307 6.33 -14.71 -17.48
CA GLU A 307 6.67 -16.02 -16.90
C GLU A 307 8.06 -15.96 -16.24
N GLN A 308 8.32 -16.90 -15.32
CA GLN A 308 9.61 -16.98 -14.66
C GLN A 308 10.75 -17.19 -15.67
N GLY A 309 11.73 -16.28 -15.69
CA GLY A 309 12.89 -16.35 -16.56
C GLY A 309 12.64 -15.92 -18.02
N GLU A 310 11.44 -15.45 -18.37
CA GLU A 310 11.06 -15.11 -19.76
C GLU A 310 12.03 -14.13 -20.45
N HIS A 311 12.61 -13.20 -19.71
CA HIS A 311 13.50 -12.17 -20.26
C HIS A 311 14.99 -12.42 -19.97
N THR A 312 15.34 -13.59 -19.41
CA THR A 312 16.72 -13.86 -18.95
C THR A 312 17.74 -13.75 -20.08
N ASP A 313 17.48 -14.36 -21.23
CA ASP A 313 18.42 -14.41 -22.34
C ASP A 313 18.58 -13.04 -22.99
N ASP A 314 17.49 -12.29 -23.12
CA ASP A 314 17.51 -10.92 -23.64
C ASP A 314 18.36 -10.02 -22.76
N ILE A 315 18.16 -10.06 -21.44
CA ILE A 315 18.93 -9.26 -20.46
C ILE A 315 20.42 -9.64 -20.50
N LEU A 316 20.75 -10.93 -20.56
CA LEU A 316 22.14 -11.37 -20.66
C LEU A 316 22.80 -10.94 -21.99
N SER A 317 22.06 -11.00 -23.10
CA SER A 317 22.52 -10.50 -24.39
C SER A 317 22.77 -8.99 -24.37
N GLU A 318 21.88 -8.20 -23.76
CA GLU A 318 22.06 -6.75 -23.57
C GLU A 318 23.29 -6.42 -22.71
N LEU A 319 23.65 -7.30 -21.76
CA LEU A 319 24.87 -7.19 -20.96
C LEU A 319 26.15 -7.62 -21.70
N GLY A 320 26.02 -7.99 -23.00
CA GLY A 320 27.14 -8.35 -23.88
C GLY A 320 27.66 -9.77 -23.71
N TYR A 321 26.82 -10.69 -23.18
CA TYR A 321 27.17 -12.10 -23.16
C TYR A 321 26.86 -12.74 -24.51
N GLU A 322 27.85 -13.50 -25.05
CA GLU A 322 27.67 -14.29 -26.25
C GLU A 322 26.73 -15.48 -26.00
N GLN A 323 25.95 -15.89 -27.03
CA GLN A 323 24.96 -16.97 -26.91
C GLN A 323 25.54 -18.26 -26.31
N THR A 324 26.77 -18.63 -26.71
CA THR A 324 27.46 -19.80 -26.17
C THR A 324 27.68 -19.72 -24.64
N THR A 325 27.86 -18.52 -24.09
CA THR A 325 27.99 -18.30 -22.68
C THR A 325 26.63 -18.41 -21.98
N ILE A 326 25.58 -17.86 -22.60
CA ILE A 326 24.19 -17.95 -22.10
C ILE A 326 23.74 -19.41 -22.05
N ASP A 327 23.99 -20.18 -23.13
CA ASP A 327 23.72 -21.62 -23.17
C ASP A 327 24.46 -22.37 -22.04
N GLY A 328 25.70 -21.98 -21.79
CA GLY A 328 26.49 -22.51 -20.68
C GLY A 328 25.90 -22.18 -19.31
N PHE A 329 25.29 -21.00 -19.14
CA PHE A 329 24.61 -20.64 -17.90
C PHE A 329 23.38 -21.53 -17.66
N HIS A 330 22.56 -21.77 -18.69
CA HIS A 330 21.44 -22.72 -18.61
C HIS A 330 21.89 -24.14 -18.26
N GLN A 331 22.92 -24.66 -18.98
CA GLN A 331 23.43 -26.01 -18.76
C GLN A 331 23.97 -26.22 -17.33
N ASN A 332 24.58 -25.19 -16.75
CA ASN A 332 25.14 -25.22 -15.40
C ASN A 332 24.15 -24.76 -14.33
N GLY A 333 22.91 -24.46 -14.68
CA GLY A 333 21.87 -24.00 -13.77
C GLY A 333 22.23 -22.68 -13.08
N VAL A 334 22.92 -21.77 -13.77
CA VAL A 334 23.19 -20.40 -13.29
C VAL A 334 21.94 -19.56 -13.42
N VAL A 335 21.23 -19.72 -14.52
CA VAL A 335 19.91 -19.13 -14.85
C VAL A 335 18.96 -20.21 -15.29
#